data_6c64ca4a8d39fc6c3cc0c963710c8e75
#
_entry.id   6c64ca4a8d39fc6c3cc0c963710c8e75
#
_cell.length_a   1.000
_cell.length_b   1.000
_cell.length_c   1.000
_cell.angle_alpha   90.00
_cell.angle_beta   90.00
_cell.angle_gamma   90.00
#
_symmetry.space_group_name_H-M   'P 1'
#
loop_
_entity.id
_entity.type
_entity.pdbx_description
1 polymer ?
#
loop_
_entity_poly.entity_id
_entity_poly.type
_entity_poly.pdbx_seq_one_letter_code
_entity_poly.pdbx_strand_id
1 'polypeptide(L)'
;HERYLFEQIKEAYYAKDRQTQMLLIPLLIGLSTKEMNIVRENIDMFENAGFILEEFGDNTYKVSGVSNVGYNIDHKSMFKDMITELSTTEKTERQEKEHRFLATLACKAAVKGGMKLDVEEQKRLVDNMIGLDNPFTCPHGRPTAIPMTRYEIERKFMRK
;
A
#
# COMPACT_ATOMS: atom_id res chain seq x y z
N HIS A 1 7.08 -3.77 -7.33
CA HIS A 1 7.27 -3.39 -5.92
C HIS A 1 5.94 -3.34 -5.15
N GLU A 2 4.87 -2.77 -5.74
CA GLU A 2 3.53 -2.75 -5.13
C GLU A 2 3.06 -4.16 -4.72
N ARG A 3 3.24 -5.17 -5.60
CA ARG A 3 2.84 -6.54 -5.32
C ARG A 3 3.62 -7.13 -4.14
N TYR A 4 4.92 -6.95 -4.13
CA TYR A 4 5.78 -7.43 -3.05
C TYR A 4 5.39 -6.80 -1.71
N LEU A 5 5.26 -5.48 -1.66
CA LEU A 5 4.83 -4.78 -0.44
C LEU A 5 3.42 -5.21 0.00
N PHE A 6 2.51 -5.39 -0.94
CA PHE A 6 1.16 -5.83 -0.62
C PHE A 6 1.13 -7.18 0.10
N GLU A 7 1.89 -8.17 -0.39
CA GLU A 7 1.94 -9.49 0.27
C GLU A 7 2.54 -9.39 1.68
N GLN A 8 3.60 -8.61 1.86
CA GLN A 8 4.19 -8.38 3.19
C GLN A 8 3.23 -7.67 4.15
N ILE A 9 2.59 -6.59 3.70
CA ILE A 9 1.64 -5.83 4.50
C ILE A 9 0.44 -6.71 4.87
N LYS A 10 -0.06 -7.47 3.92
CA LYS A 10 -1.18 -8.39 4.10
C LYS A 10 -0.87 -9.47 5.14
N GLU A 11 0.30 -10.09 5.05
CA GLU A 11 0.75 -11.10 6.01
C GLU A 11 0.84 -10.51 7.42
N ALA A 12 1.51 -9.37 7.60
CA ALA A 12 1.62 -8.68 8.88
C ALA A 12 0.25 -8.26 9.44
N TYR A 13 -0.64 -7.75 8.58
CA TYR A 13 -1.99 -7.32 8.94
C TYR A 13 -2.82 -8.47 9.54
N TYR A 14 -2.86 -9.62 8.86
CA TYR A 14 -3.63 -10.78 9.34
C TYR A 14 -2.95 -11.51 10.51
N ALA A 15 -1.63 -11.46 10.60
CA ALA A 15 -0.87 -11.93 11.77
C ALA A 15 -1.02 -11.00 12.99
N LYS A 16 -1.64 -9.80 12.81
CA LYS A 16 -1.70 -8.73 13.81
C LYS A 16 -0.32 -8.27 14.30
N ASP A 17 0.68 -8.43 13.45
CA ASP A 17 2.02 -7.91 13.67
C ASP A 17 2.08 -6.45 13.21
N ARG A 18 1.76 -5.56 14.14
CA ARG A 18 1.64 -4.12 13.88
C ARG A 18 3.03 -3.52 13.63
N GLN A 19 3.45 -3.53 12.38
CA GLN A 19 4.68 -2.89 11.92
C GLN A 19 4.50 -1.36 11.96
N THR A 20 4.84 -0.74 13.09
CA THR A 20 4.63 0.70 13.33
C THR A 20 5.95 1.44 13.39
N GLN A 21 6.05 2.52 12.64
CA GLN A 21 7.08 3.55 12.78
C GLN A 21 6.51 4.74 13.57
N MET A 22 7.10 5.03 14.72
CA MET A 22 6.74 6.22 15.49
C MET A 22 7.22 7.49 14.80
N LEU A 23 6.36 8.49 14.73
CA LEU A 23 6.72 9.81 14.21
C LEU A 23 7.31 10.66 15.33
N LEU A 24 8.45 11.30 15.05
CA LEU A 24 9.07 12.25 15.98
C LEU A 24 8.15 13.45 16.25
N ILE A 25 7.46 13.92 15.23
CA ILE A 25 6.44 14.97 15.32
C ILE A 25 5.13 14.38 14.80
N PRO A 26 4.10 14.24 15.63
CA PRO A 26 2.80 13.75 15.17
C PRO A 26 2.19 14.63 14.09
N LEU A 27 1.47 14.00 13.16
CA LEU A 27 0.73 14.70 12.12
C LEU A 27 -0.69 15.03 12.62
N LEU A 28 -1.10 16.27 12.45
CA LEU A 28 -2.48 16.69 12.62
C LEU A 28 -3.16 16.73 11.27
N ILE A 29 -4.22 15.92 11.09
CA ILE A 29 -4.93 15.75 9.85
C ILE A 29 -6.37 16.18 10.04
N GLY A 30 -6.70 17.37 9.51
CA GLY A 30 -8.08 17.84 9.45
C GLY A 30 -8.89 17.06 8.42
N LEU A 31 -10.08 16.63 8.81
CA LEU A 31 -11.00 15.80 8.03
C LEU A 31 -12.39 16.44 8.06
N SER A 32 -13.21 16.12 7.06
CA SER A 32 -14.64 16.41 7.11
C SER A 32 -15.35 15.47 8.11
N THR A 33 -16.55 15.84 8.54
CA THR A 33 -17.38 14.99 9.44
C THR A 33 -17.61 13.60 8.84
N LYS A 34 -17.80 13.50 7.51
CA LYS A 34 -17.94 12.22 6.82
C LYS A 34 -16.66 11.38 6.94
N GLU A 35 -15.51 11.96 6.68
CA GLU A 35 -14.20 11.27 6.78
C GLU A 35 -13.91 10.83 8.21
N MET A 36 -14.25 11.66 9.22
CA MET A 36 -14.14 11.27 10.64
C MET A 36 -14.92 10.00 10.95
N ASN A 37 -16.17 9.91 10.47
CA ASN A 37 -17.00 8.73 10.67
C ASN A 37 -16.42 7.50 9.97
N ILE A 38 -15.91 7.64 8.74
CA ILE A 38 -15.25 6.54 8.03
C ILE A 38 -14.05 6.00 8.82
N VAL A 39 -13.23 6.88 9.39
CA VAL A 39 -12.09 6.44 10.22
C VAL A 39 -12.57 5.74 11.49
N ARG A 40 -13.57 6.29 12.20
CA ARG A 40 -14.14 5.67 13.41
C ARG A 40 -14.67 4.27 13.16
N GLU A 41 -15.44 4.09 12.08
CA GLU A 41 -16.02 2.80 11.70
C GLU A 41 -14.98 1.74 11.28
N ASN A 42 -13.79 2.18 10.88
CA ASN A 42 -12.73 1.31 10.38
C ASN A 42 -11.40 1.47 11.14
N ILE A 43 -11.47 1.96 12.38
CA ILE A 43 -10.27 2.26 13.19
C ILE A 43 -9.37 1.04 13.36
N ASP A 44 -9.97 -0.14 13.50
CA ASP A 44 -9.27 -1.41 13.61
C ASP A 44 -8.43 -1.75 12.37
N MET A 45 -8.87 -1.35 11.16
CA MET A 45 -8.11 -1.54 9.94
C MET A 45 -6.83 -0.70 9.94
N PHE A 46 -6.93 0.55 10.36
CA PHE A 46 -5.76 1.43 10.50
C PHE A 46 -4.79 0.92 11.56
N GLU A 47 -5.29 0.54 12.73
CA GLU A 47 -4.46 0.00 13.81
C GLU A 47 -3.75 -1.29 13.41
N ASN A 48 -4.45 -2.22 12.76
CA ASN A 48 -3.85 -3.47 12.29
C ASN A 48 -2.83 -3.24 11.16
N ALA A 49 -2.99 -2.16 10.38
CA ALA A 49 -2.00 -1.72 9.39
C ALA A 49 -0.82 -0.95 10.00
N GLY A 50 -0.77 -0.77 11.33
CA GLY A 50 0.35 -0.15 12.05
C GLY A 50 0.22 1.36 12.27
N PHE A 51 -0.98 1.94 12.10
CA PHE A 51 -1.21 3.34 12.46
C PHE A 51 -1.56 3.49 13.94
N ILE A 52 -1.10 4.58 14.55
CA ILE A 52 -1.51 5.01 15.89
C ILE A 52 -2.23 6.34 15.75
N LEU A 53 -3.53 6.30 16.01
CA LEU A 53 -4.45 7.40 15.76
C LEU A 53 -5.18 7.76 17.06
N GLU A 54 -5.37 9.05 17.27
CA GLU A 54 -6.29 9.55 18.31
C GLU A 54 -7.08 10.76 17.80
N GLU A 55 -8.31 10.91 18.22
CA GLU A 55 -9.09 12.10 17.93
C GLU A 55 -8.52 13.29 18.70
N PHE A 56 -8.31 14.41 18.00
CA PHE A 56 -7.67 15.60 18.54
C PHE A 56 -8.47 16.86 18.19
N GLY A 57 -9.44 17.19 19.03
CA GLY A 57 -10.32 18.32 18.81
C GLY A 57 -11.28 18.13 17.63
N ASP A 58 -11.84 19.23 17.14
CA ASP A 58 -12.89 19.22 16.12
C ASP A 58 -12.37 18.74 14.77
N ASN A 59 -12.92 17.64 14.28
CA ASN A 59 -12.65 17.10 12.94
C ASN A 59 -11.16 16.87 12.63
N THR A 60 -10.36 16.51 13.65
CA THR A 60 -8.93 16.29 13.46
C THR A 60 -8.50 14.95 14.08
N TYR A 61 -7.70 14.18 13.34
CA TYR A 61 -6.94 13.06 13.87
C TYR A 61 -5.48 13.44 14.07
N LYS A 62 -4.95 13.07 15.22
CA LYS A 62 -3.52 13.07 15.51
C LYS A 62 -2.97 11.69 15.19
N VAL A 63 -2.01 11.64 14.28
CA VAL A 63 -1.31 10.43 13.85
C VAL A 63 0.09 10.46 14.45
N SER A 64 0.34 9.61 15.44
CA SER A 64 1.63 9.51 16.13
C SER A 64 2.49 8.33 15.70
N GLY A 65 1.88 7.34 15.04
CA GLY A 65 2.56 6.21 14.42
C GLY A 65 1.96 5.92 13.04
N VAL A 66 2.81 5.47 12.12
CA VAL A 66 2.45 5.10 10.76
C VAL A 66 2.95 3.70 10.43
N SER A 67 2.36 3.07 9.42
CA SER A 67 2.83 1.79 8.93
C SER A 67 4.31 1.88 8.50
N ASN A 68 5.14 0.96 9.00
CA ASN A 68 6.58 0.90 8.70
C ASN A 68 6.83 0.26 7.33
N VAL A 69 6.42 0.93 6.27
CA VAL A 69 6.52 0.46 4.88
C VAL A 69 7.10 1.54 3.98
N GLY A 70 8.00 1.15 3.08
CA GLY A 70 8.53 2.03 2.02
C GLY A 70 9.43 3.18 2.50
N TYR A 71 9.82 4.04 1.57
CA TYR A 71 10.71 5.18 1.79
C TYR A 71 10.09 6.46 1.24
N ASN A 72 10.37 7.60 1.90
CA ASN A 72 9.94 8.94 1.47
C ASN A 72 8.44 9.06 1.15
N ILE A 73 7.61 8.58 2.07
CA ILE A 73 6.16 8.58 1.92
C ILE A 73 5.58 9.90 2.43
N ASP A 74 4.71 10.52 1.64
CA ASP A 74 3.79 11.53 2.15
C ASP A 74 2.67 10.85 2.95
N HIS A 75 2.91 10.66 4.24
CA HIS A 75 1.98 9.97 5.15
C HIS A 75 0.62 10.67 5.22
N LYS A 76 0.57 12.00 5.07
CA LYS A 76 -0.69 12.75 5.09
C LYS A 76 -1.54 12.47 3.84
N SER A 77 -0.91 12.49 2.66
CA SER A 77 -1.57 12.13 1.41
C SER A 77 -2.01 10.67 1.44
N MET A 78 -1.12 9.76 1.86
CA MET A 78 -1.42 8.33 1.99
C MET A 78 -2.64 8.08 2.88
N PHE A 79 -2.70 8.69 4.06
CA PHE A 79 -3.82 8.54 4.98
C PHE A 79 -5.14 9.00 4.37
N LYS A 80 -5.16 10.14 3.67
CA LYS A 80 -6.35 10.65 2.98
C LYS A 80 -6.81 9.74 1.84
N ASP A 81 -5.88 9.18 1.08
CA ASP A 81 -6.21 8.25 0.00
C ASP A 81 -6.80 6.95 0.53
N MET A 82 -6.32 6.45 1.68
CA MET A 82 -6.89 5.29 2.35
C MET A 82 -8.33 5.56 2.83
N ILE A 83 -8.62 6.75 3.36
CA ILE A 83 -10.00 7.17 3.71
C ILE A 83 -10.87 7.23 2.46
N THR A 84 -10.36 7.79 1.36
CA THR A 84 -11.06 7.86 0.08
C THR A 84 -11.41 6.46 -0.42
N GLU A 85 -10.49 5.51 -0.34
CA GLU A 85 -10.74 4.13 -0.71
C GLU A 85 -11.83 3.49 0.14
N LEU A 86 -11.80 3.69 1.46
CA LEU A 86 -12.86 3.22 2.37
C LEU A 86 -14.22 3.84 2.05
N SER A 87 -14.26 5.12 1.66
CA SER A 87 -15.49 5.78 1.23
C SER A 87 -16.11 5.14 -0.01
N THR A 88 -15.29 4.67 -0.95
CA THR A 88 -15.79 4.00 -2.18
C THR A 88 -16.22 2.56 -1.93
N THR A 89 -15.76 1.95 -0.85
CA THR A 89 -16.00 0.55 -0.49
C THR A 89 -16.97 0.35 0.67
N GLU A 90 -17.75 1.37 1.05
CA GLU A 90 -18.69 1.31 2.19
C GLU A 90 -19.65 0.13 2.13
N LYS A 91 -20.11 -0.22 0.92
CA LYS A 91 -21.10 -1.29 0.68
C LYS A 91 -20.50 -2.63 0.27
N THR A 92 -19.18 -2.76 0.23
CA THR A 92 -18.52 -4.01 -0.15
C THR A 92 -18.31 -4.93 1.05
N GLU A 93 -18.12 -6.22 0.77
CA GLU A 93 -17.76 -7.17 1.81
C GLU A 93 -16.47 -6.79 2.52
N ARG A 94 -16.35 -7.14 3.79
CA ARG A 94 -15.19 -6.78 4.63
C ARG A 94 -13.86 -7.20 4.01
N GLN A 95 -13.80 -8.41 3.48
CA GLN A 95 -12.57 -8.94 2.88
C GLN A 95 -12.11 -8.13 1.66
N GLU A 96 -13.03 -7.75 0.79
CA GLU A 96 -12.76 -6.91 -0.37
C GLU A 96 -12.32 -5.50 0.07
N LYS A 97 -12.98 -4.93 1.07
CA LYS A 97 -12.62 -3.64 1.67
C LYS A 97 -11.19 -3.65 2.22
N GLU A 98 -10.83 -4.67 2.99
CA GLU A 98 -9.49 -4.85 3.52
C GLU A 98 -8.45 -5.01 2.41
N HIS A 99 -8.75 -5.82 1.40
CA HIS A 99 -7.86 -5.99 0.25
C HIS A 99 -7.55 -4.64 -0.44
N ARG A 100 -8.56 -3.85 -0.74
CA ARG A 100 -8.41 -2.55 -1.42
C ARG A 100 -7.70 -1.52 -0.54
N PHE A 101 -7.98 -1.52 0.75
CA PHE A 101 -7.30 -0.69 1.74
C PHE A 101 -5.79 -0.98 1.80
N LEU A 102 -5.41 -2.26 1.90
CA LEU A 102 -4.02 -2.69 1.91
C LEU A 102 -3.32 -2.47 0.56
N ALA A 103 -4.05 -2.65 -0.55
CA ALA A 103 -3.55 -2.35 -1.89
C ALA A 103 -3.21 -0.85 -2.05
N THR A 104 -4.06 0.02 -1.51
CA THR A 104 -3.81 1.47 -1.51
C THR A 104 -2.57 1.81 -0.68
N LEU A 105 -2.42 1.23 0.51
CA LEU A 105 -1.23 1.40 1.34
C LEU A 105 0.04 0.96 0.61
N ALA A 106 0.04 -0.24 0.02
CA ALA A 106 1.17 -0.78 -0.74
C ALA A 106 1.52 0.08 -1.96
N CYS A 107 0.51 0.55 -2.69
CA CYS A 107 0.70 1.45 -3.84
C CYS A 107 1.36 2.76 -3.42
N LYS A 108 0.95 3.37 -2.32
CA LYS A 108 1.53 4.63 -1.82
C LYS A 108 2.94 4.46 -1.29
N ALA A 109 3.24 3.31 -0.70
CA ALA A 109 4.56 2.97 -0.17
C ALA A 109 5.56 2.49 -1.25
N ALA A 110 5.08 2.05 -2.40
CA ALA A 110 5.92 1.53 -3.46
C ALA A 110 6.78 2.60 -4.14
N VAL A 111 7.92 2.17 -4.65
CA VAL A 111 8.79 2.99 -5.51
C VAL A 111 8.00 3.49 -6.72
N LYS A 112 8.12 4.78 -7.00
CA LYS A 112 7.44 5.44 -8.13
C LYS A 112 8.33 5.52 -9.36
N GLY A 113 7.72 5.63 -10.53
CA GLY A 113 8.42 5.94 -11.77
C GLY A 113 9.26 7.21 -11.61
N GLY A 114 10.52 7.17 -12.07
CA GLY A 114 11.47 8.26 -11.94
C GLY A 114 12.30 8.29 -10.65
N MET A 115 11.97 7.48 -9.64
CA MET A 115 12.84 7.28 -8.49
C MET A 115 14.07 6.48 -8.91
N LYS A 116 15.26 6.92 -8.47
CA LYS A 116 16.50 6.20 -8.71
C LYS A 116 16.67 5.11 -7.67
N LEU A 117 16.88 3.89 -8.15
CA LEU A 117 17.30 2.75 -7.36
C LEU A 117 18.74 2.41 -7.74
N ASP A 118 19.58 2.08 -6.77
CA ASP A 118 20.88 1.50 -7.06
C ASP A 118 20.77 0.06 -7.60
N VAL A 119 21.88 -0.51 -8.07
CA VAL A 119 21.88 -1.83 -8.71
C VAL A 119 21.48 -2.94 -7.72
N GLU A 120 21.87 -2.80 -6.46
CA GLU A 120 21.56 -3.76 -5.40
C GLU A 120 20.06 -3.72 -5.05
N GLU A 121 19.49 -2.53 -4.97
CA GLU A 121 18.06 -2.32 -4.74
C GLU A 121 17.22 -2.90 -5.90
N GLN A 122 17.64 -2.65 -7.14
CA GLN A 122 17.00 -3.21 -8.33
C GLN A 122 17.03 -4.74 -8.32
N LYS A 123 18.19 -5.33 -8.01
CA LYS A 123 18.33 -6.78 -7.93
C LYS A 123 17.43 -7.39 -6.84
N ARG A 124 17.49 -6.82 -5.62
CA ARG A 124 16.61 -7.26 -4.52
C ARG A 124 15.12 -7.18 -4.87
N LEU A 125 14.72 -6.11 -5.55
CA LEU A 125 13.34 -5.95 -6.00
C LEU A 125 12.91 -7.07 -6.96
N VAL A 126 13.76 -7.41 -7.93
CA VAL A 126 13.49 -8.49 -8.89
C VAL A 126 13.48 -9.86 -8.18
N ASP A 127 14.46 -10.13 -7.32
CA ASP A 127 14.56 -11.39 -6.56
C ASP A 127 13.33 -11.59 -5.65
N ASN A 128 12.91 -10.54 -4.94
CA ASN A 128 11.72 -10.55 -4.10
C ASN A 128 10.44 -10.78 -4.91
N MET A 129 10.34 -10.17 -6.11
CA MET A 129 9.18 -10.34 -6.97
C MET A 129 9.08 -11.78 -7.53
N ILE A 130 10.21 -12.36 -7.95
CA ILE A 130 10.25 -13.73 -8.49
C ILE A 130 9.87 -14.77 -7.43
N GLY A 131 10.17 -14.49 -6.16
CA GLY A 131 9.82 -15.37 -5.03
C GLY A 131 8.34 -15.37 -4.64
N LEU A 132 7.49 -14.54 -5.27
CA LEU A 132 6.06 -14.47 -4.97
C LEU A 132 5.28 -15.57 -5.72
N ASP A 133 4.19 -16.05 -5.12
CA ASP A 133 3.26 -17.00 -5.77
C ASP A 133 2.63 -16.41 -7.04
N ASN A 134 2.35 -15.12 -7.05
CA ASN A 134 1.81 -14.42 -8.21
C ASN A 134 2.58 -13.10 -8.47
N PRO A 135 3.71 -13.15 -9.18
CA PRO A 135 4.49 -11.97 -9.53
C PRO A 135 3.93 -11.18 -10.74
N PHE A 136 2.92 -11.70 -11.43
CA PHE A 136 2.52 -11.19 -12.76
C PHE A 136 1.52 -10.05 -12.73
N THR A 137 0.86 -9.80 -11.58
CA THR A 137 -0.14 -8.74 -11.45
C THR A 137 0.07 -7.93 -10.17
N CYS A 138 -0.12 -6.61 -10.24
CA CYS A 138 -0.17 -5.79 -9.03
C CYS A 138 -1.49 -6.04 -8.25
N PRO A 139 -1.62 -5.58 -7.01
CA PRO A 139 -2.85 -5.75 -6.22
C PRO A 139 -4.12 -5.16 -6.87
N HIS A 140 -3.95 -4.20 -7.78
CA HIS A 140 -5.05 -3.58 -8.55
C HIS A 140 -5.34 -4.32 -9.89
N GLY A 141 -4.70 -5.47 -10.14
CA GLY A 141 -4.90 -6.29 -11.35
C GLY A 141 -4.12 -5.84 -12.59
N ARG A 142 -3.24 -4.83 -12.49
CA ARG A 142 -2.40 -4.40 -13.63
C ARG A 142 -1.23 -5.37 -13.83
N PRO A 143 -0.85 -5.71 -15.07
CA PRO A 143 0.30 -6.55 -15.32
C PRO A 143 1.59 -5.92 -14.79
N THR A 144 2.39 -6.70 -14.07
CA THR A 144 3.74 -6.33 -13.60
C THR A 144 4.83 -6.97 -14.47
N ALA A 145 4.54 -8.14 -15.04
CA ALA A 145 5.43 -8.85 -15.94
C ALA A 145 4.60 -9.59 -17.01
N ILE A 146 5.13 -9.65 -18.22
CA ILE A 146 4.51 -10.34 -19.33
C ILE A 146 5.48 -11.44 -19.79
N PRO A 147 5.11 -12.72 -19.72
CA PRO A 147 5.95 -13.80 -20.24
C PRO A 147 5.99 -13.72 -21.78
N MET A 148 7.18 -13.85 -22.34
CA MET A 148 7.39 -13.92 -23.79
C MET A 148 8.29 -15.10 -24.12
N THR A 149 7.86 -15.93 -25.04
CA THR A 149 8.71 -17.01 -25.56
C THR A 149 9.82 -16.46 -26.46
N ARG A 150 10.90 -17.22 -26.59
CA ARG A 150 11.98 -16.88 -27.55
C ARG A 150 11.47 -16.68 -28.97
N TYR A 151 10.56 -17.52 -29.39
CA TYR A 151 9.91 -17.43 -30.72
C TYR A 151 9.15 -16.11 -30.90
N GLU A 152 8.38 -15.71 -29.92
CA GLU A 152 7.65 -14.42 -29.95
C GLU A 152 8.60 -13.21 -30.02
N ILE A 153 9.72 -13.27 -29.29
CA ILE A 153 10.76 -12.24 -29.34
C ILE A 153 11.38 -12.21 -30.74
N GLU A 154 11.84 -13.35 -31.27
CA GLU A 154 12.45 -13.47 -32.61
C GLU A 154 11.51 -12.95 -33.70
N ARG A 155 10.21 -13.28 -33.61
CA ARG A 155 9.18 -12.80 -34.55
C ARG A 155 9.00 -11.29 -34.49
N LYS A 156 9.00 -10.69 -33.30
CA LYS A 156 8.89 -9.23 -33.13
C LYS A 156 10.08 -8.50 -33.75
N PHE A 157 11.24 -9.09 -33.74
CA PHE A 157 12.46 -8.56 -34.37
C PHE A 157 12.64 -8.99 -35.80
N MET A 158 11.63 -9.59 -36.45
CA MET A 158 11.66 -10.05 -37.82
C MET A 158 12.86 -10.99 -38.15
N ARG A 159 13.30 -11.78 -37.18
CA ARG A 159 14.45 -12.69 -37.33
C ARG A 159 14.07 -14.10 -37.79
N LYS A 160 12.77 -14.34 -38.03
CA LYS A 160 12.16 -15.48 -38.73
C LYS A 160 10.84 -15.09 -39.36
#